data_5a7570284f62831280c6312d8f8686ed
#
_entry.id   5a7570284f62831280c6312d8f8686ed
#
_cell.length_a   1.000
_cell.length_b   1.000
_cell.length_c   1.000
_cell.angle_alpha   90.00
_cell.angle_beta   90.00
_cell.angle_gamma   90.00
#
_symmetry.space_group_name_H-M   'P 1'
#
loop_
_entity.id
_entity.type
_entity.pdbx_description
1 polymer ?
#
loop_
_entity_poly.entity_id
_entity_poly.type
_entity_poly.pdbx_seq_one_letter_code
_entity_poly.pdbx_strand_id
1 'polypeptide(L)'
;HVSVEDQANIGAFSAVHQFCRVGRQAFIGGFSVITLDALPFVRTVGNRARVYDLNIIGLERQGMAPETIAELDRAFRYLLQSKLNTTQALRQIEQDGTLTSAEVTYLVDFIRSSPRGVNLRRPAKRLELVSADD
;
A
#
# COMPACT_ATOMS: atom_id res chain seq x y z
N HIS A 1 -11.57 2.03 -17.62
CA HIS A 1 -11.20 0.67 -17.16
C HIS A 1 -10.27 0.72 -15.95
N VAL A 2 -10.72 1.38 -14.90
CA VAL A 2 -10.03 1.43 -13.59
C VAL A 2 -10.93 0.76 -12.56
N SER A 3 -10.35 -0.09 -11.72
CA SER A 3 -11.07 -0.71 -10.62
C SER A 3 -10.66 -0.03 -9.32
N VAL A 4 -11.63 0.51 -8.59
CA VAL A 4 -11.41 1.11 -7.28
C VAL A 4 -12.16 0.25 -6.28
N GLU A 5 -11.42 -0.35 -5.35
CA GLU A 5 -12.02 -1.26 -4.38
C GLU A 5 -12.57 -0.52 -3.16
N ASP A 6 -13.21 -1.25 -2.27
CA ASP A 6 -14.01 -0.68 -1.18
C ASP A 6 -13.23 0.29 -0.31
N GLN A 7 -13.87 1.40 0.02
CA GLN A 7 -13.37 2.39 0.98
C GLN A 7 -12.01 3.01 0.61
N ALA A 8 -11.60 2.91 -0.66
CA ALA A 8 -10.43 3.64 -1.14
C ALA A 8 -10.76 5.13 -1.21
N ASN A 9 -9.77 5.97 -0.93
CA ASN A 9 -9.90 7.41 -0.99
C ASN A 9 -8.91 7.95 -2.01
N ILE A 10 -9.42 8.65 -3.01
CA ILE A 10 -8.57 9.23 -4.06
C ILE A 10 -8.68 10.75 -3.97
N GLY A 11 -7.57 11.40 -3.68
CA GLY A 11 -7.49 12.85 -3.55
C GLY A 11 -7.74 13.58 -4.86
N ALA A 12 -8.09 14.86 -4.74
CA ALA A 12 -8.44 15.71 -5.87
C ALA A 12 -7.30 15.83 -6.89
N PHE A 13 -7.68 15.97 -8.16
CA PHE A 13 -6.74 16.13 -9.28
C PHE A 13 -5.75 14.99 -9.44
N SER A 14 -6.11 13.80 -8.95
CA SER A 14 -5.30 12.60 -9.15
C SER A 14 -5.72 11.89 -10.44
N ALA A 15 -4.78 11.17 -11.04
CA ALA A 15 -5.02 10.37 -12.23
C ALA A 15 -4.65 8.92 -11.97
N VAL A 16 -5.45 8.00 -12.50
CA VAL A 16 -5.17 6.56 -12.43
C VAL A 16 -5.14 6.03 -13.86
N HIS A 17 -4.03 5.42 -14.24
CA HIS A 17 -3.84 4.86 -15.57
C HIS A 17 -4.86 3.74 -15.82
N GLN A 18 -5.35 3.62 -17.06
CA GLN A 18 -6.33 2.58 -17.40
C GLN A 18 -5.80 1.19 -17.05
N PHE A 19 -6.70 0.32 -16.64
CA PHE A 19 -6.45 -1.05 -16.19
C PHE A 19 -5.71 -1.19 -14.86
N CYS A 20 -5.34 -0.08 -14.21
CA CYS A 20 -4.84 -0.13 -12.85
C CYS A 20 -5.98 -0.39 -11.86
N ARG A 21 -5.60 -0.96 -10.71
CA ARG A 21 -6.49 -1.14 -9.56
C ARG A 21 -6.02 -0.28 -8.40
N VAL A 22 -6.97 0.25 -7.67
CA VAL A 22 -6.72 0.91 -6.38
C VAL A 22 -7.28 -0.01 -5.31
N GLY A 23 -6.42 -0.51 -4.44
CA GLY A 23 -6.78 -1.51 -3.45
C GLY A 23 -7.71 -0.99 -2.36
N ARG A 24 -8.33 -1.93 -1.64
CA ARG A 24 -9.27 -1.62 -0.57
C ARG A 24 -8.59 -0.74 0.50
N GLN A 25 -9.29 0.30 0.93
CA GLN A 25 -8.83 1.22 1.98
C GLN A 25 -7.48 1.90 1.69
N ALA A 26 -7.09 1.96 0.42
CA ALA A 26 -5.93 2.74 0.00
C ALA A 26 -6.24 4.24 0.10
N PHE A 27 -5.22 5.02 0.37
CA PHE A 27 -5.30 6.48 0.34
C PHE A 27 -4.37 7.00 -0.75
N ILE A 28 -4.96 7.64 -1.76
CA ILE A 28 -4.19 8.28 -2.83
C ILE A 28 -4.21 9.77 -2.56
N GLY A 29 -3.06 10.35 -2.30
CA GLY A 29 -2.95 11.80 -2.04
C GLY A 29 -3.33 12.63 -3.26
N GLY A 30 -3.71 13.89 -3.04
CA GLY A 30 -4.07 14.80 -4.13
C GLY A 30 -2.91 14.99 -5.11
N PHE A 31 -3.24 15.26 -6.38
CA PHE A 31 -2.28 15.47 -7.46
C PHE A 31 -1.34 14.28 -7.70
N SER A 32 -1.80 13.07 -7.40
CA SER A 32 -1.02 11.86 -7.62
C SER A 32 -1.29 11.27 -9.00
N VAL A 33 -0.30 10.58 -9.56
CA VAL A 33 -0.43 9.84 -10.82
C VAL A 33 -0.10 8.39 -10.58
N ILE A 34 -1.11 7.53 -10.71
CA ILE A 34 -1.01 6.10 -10.46
C ILE A 34 -0.83 5.37 -11.79
N THR A 35 0.32 4.74 -11.98
CA THR A 35 0.65 4.01 -13.20
C THR A 35 0.80 2.50 -13.01
N LEU A 36 0.91 2.05 -11.78
CA LEU A 36 0.87 0.66 -11.36
C LEU A 36 -0.22 0.50 -10.32
N ASP A 37 -0.64 -0.72 -10.04
CA ASP A 37 -1.68 -0.95 -9.04
C ASP A 37 -1.28 -0.34 -7.69
N ALA A 38 -2.19 0.41 -7.08
CA ALA A 38 -1.96 1.01 -5.78
C ALA A 38 -2.30 0.01 -4.68
N LEU A 39 -1.35 -0.23 -3.79
CA LEU A 39 -1.50 -1.19 -2.71
C LEU A 39 -2.68 -0.86 -1.79
N PRO A 40 -3.43 -1.88 -1.35
CA PRO A 40 -4.45 -1.67 -0.34
C PRO A 40 -3.83 -1.21 0.98
N PHE A 41 -4.60 -0.48 1.75
CA PHE A 41 -4.32 -0.08 3.14
C PHE A 41 -3.20 0.93 3.33
N VAL A 42 -2.53 1.40 2.29
CA VAL A 42 -1.40 2.33 2.43
C VAL A 42 -1.68 3.67 1.77
N ARG A 43 -0.88 4.67 2.15
CA ARG A 43 -0.87 5.98 1.50
C ARG A 43 0.13 5.97 0.35
N THR A 44 -0.35 6.27 -0.84
CA THR A 44 0.45 6.43 -2.05
C THR A 44 0.25 7.84 -2.57
N VAL A 45 1.33 8.59 -2.77
CA VAL A 45 1.24 10.02 -3.06
C VAL A 45 2.28 10.43 -4.11
N GLY A 46 1.88 11.30 -4.98
CA GLY A 46 2.78 12.05 -5.85
C GLY A 46 2.74 11.67 -7.32
N ASN A 47 3.49 12.42 -8.09
CA ASN A 47 3.78 12.17 -9.48
C ASN A 47 5.31 12.27 -9.66
N ARG A 48 5.93 11.22 -9.78
CA ARG A 48 5.67 9.77 -9.72
C ARG A 48 5.24 9.36 -8.31
N ALA A 49 4.23 8.53 -8.24
CA ALA A 49 3.68 8.10 -6.96
C ALA A 49 4.66 7.26 -6.14
N ARG A 50 4.69 7.53 -4.83
CA ARG A 50 5.50 6.80 -3.85
C ARG A 50 4.63 6.27 -2.73
N VAL A 51 5.00 5.12 -2.20
CA VAL A 51 4.31 4.51 -1.07
C VAL A 51 4.95 4.99 0.23
N TYR A 52 4.17 5.64 1.08
CA TYR A 52 4.69 6.24 2.31
C TYR A 52 4.54 5.31 3.51
N ASP A 53 3.32 5.01 3.90
CA ASP A 53 3.05 4.24 5.11
C ASP A 53 1.64 3.65 5.08
N LEU A 54 1.29 2.90 6.12
CA LEU A 54 -0.09 2.48 6.32
C LEU A 54 -0.99 3.70 6.49
N ASN A 55 -2.20 3.58 5.95
CA ASN A 55 -3.27 4.57 6.13
C ASN A 55 -3.92 4.37 7.51
N ILE A 56 -3.13 4.51 8.57
CA ILE A 56 -3.55 4.16 9.93
C ILE A 56 -4.81 4.93 10.34
N ILE A 57 -4.84 6.23 10.09
CA ILE A 57 -5.99 7.06 10.47
C ILE A 57 -7.26 6.57 9.78
N GLY A 58 -7.18 6.29 8.49
CA GLY A 58 -8.32 5.77 7.72
C GLY A 58 -8.76 4.39 8.20
N LEU A 59 -7.81 3.50 8.48
CA LEU A 59 -8.10 2.16 8.98
C LEU A 59 -8.79 2.20 10.35
N GLU A 60 -8.29 3.04 11.25
CA GLU A 60 -8.91 3.24 12.57
C GLU A 60 -10.31 3.81 12.46
N ARG A 61 -10.51 4.82 11.60
CA ARG A 61 -11.83 5.42 11.37
C ARG A 61 -12.85 4.42 10.85
N GLN A 62 -12.39 3.44 10.10
CA GLN A 62 -13.24 2.39 9.52
C GLN A 62 -13.42 1.21 10.45
N GLY A 63 -12.91 1.29 11.68
CA GLY A 63 -13.13 0.30 12.72
C GLY A 63 -12.23 -0.93 12.64
N MET A 64 -11.11 -0.85 11.93
CA MET A 64 -10.19 -1.98 11.89
C MET A 64 -9.55 -2.21 13.26
N ALA A 65 -9.50 -3.46 13.70
CA ALA A 65 -8.93 -3.81 15.00
C ALA A 65 -7.44 -3.46 15.07
N PRO A 66 -6.94 -2.98 16.22
CA PRO A 66 -5.52 -2.67 16.37
C PRO A 66 -4.60 -3.85 16.06
N GLU A 67 -5.02 -5.05 16.38
CA GLU A 67 -4.26 -6.28 16.10
C GLU A 67 -4.10 -6.50 14.60
N THR A 68 -5.13 -6.23 13.83
CA THR A 68 -5.10 -6.36 12.37
C THR A 68 -4.19 -5.29 11.76
N ILE A 69 -4.27 -4.06 12.26
CA ILE A 69 -3.38 -2.98 11.82
C ILE A 69 -1.92 -3.35 12.09
N ALA A 70 -1.64 -3.93 13.25
CA ALA A 70 -0.28 -4.38 13.60
C ALA A 70 0.21 -5.49 12.66
N GLU A 71 -0.66 -6.43 12.29
CA GLU A 71 -0.32 -7.46 11.31
C GLU A 71 0.02 -6.85 9.96
N LEU A 72 -0.80 -5.92 9.48
CA LEU A 72 -0.55 -5.22 8.21
C LEU A 72 0.76 -4.45 8.25
N ASP A 73 1.07 -3.80 9.37
CA ASP A 73 2.34 -3.10 9.52
C ASP A 73 3.53 -4.05 9.37
N ARG A 74 3.47 -5.23 9.99
CA ARG A 74 4.53 -6.24 9.83
C ARG A 74 4.62 -6.77 8.40
N ALA A 75 3.48 -7.00 7.75
CA ALA A 75 3.47 -7.43 6.36
C ALA A 75 4.14 -6.40 5.44
N PHE A 76 3.82 -5.12 5.64
CA PHE A 76 4.43 -4.06 4.86
C PHE A 76 5.92 -3.89 5.12
N ARG A 77 6.41 -4.21 6.31
CA ARG A 77 7.85 -4.21 6.56
C ARG A 77 8.58 -5.24 5.70
N TYR A 78 7.99 -6.41 5.51
CA TYR A 78 8.55 -7.40 4.57
C TYR A 78 8.60 -6.86 3.14
N LEU A 79 7.54 -6.18 2.71
CA LEU A 79 7.40 -5.70 1.33
C LEU A 79 8.23 -4.45 1.04
N LEU A 80 8.30 -3.51 1.99
CA LEU A 80 8.80 -2.15 1.73
C LEU A 80 10.12 -1.84 2.42
N GLN A 81 10.46 -2.54 3.50
CA GLN A 81 11.62 -2.19 4.32
C GLN A 81 12.65 -3.30 4.40
N SER A 82 12.39 -4.45 3.79
CA SER A 82 13.37 -5.54 3.71
C SER A 82 14.15 -5.46 2.41
N LYS A 83 15.23 -6.23 2.31
CA LYS A 83 16.00 -6.38 1.07
C LYS A 83 15.45 -7.48 0.18
N LEU A 84 14.33 -8.07 0.53
CA LEU A 84 13.69 -9.13 -0.24
C LEU A 84 13.02 -8.56 -1.49
N ASN A 85 13.03 -9.34 -2.56
CA ASN A 85 12.17 -9.02 -3.69
C ASN A 85 10.71 -9.37 -3.35
N THR A 86 9.77 -8.98 -4.22
CA THR A 86 8.34 -9.16 -3.95
C THR A 86 7.99 -10.63 -3.71
N THR A 87 8.49 -11.55 -4.54
CA THR A 87 8.21 -12.98 -4.39
C THR A 87 8.70 -13.51 -3.05
N GLN A 88 9.91 -13.13 -2.66
CA GLN A 88 10.48 -13.54 -1.38
C GLN A 88 9.71 -12.94 -0.20
N ALA A 89 9.33 -11.67 -0.31
CA ALA A 89 8.56 -10.99 0.74
C ALA A 89 7.20 -11.66 0.94
N LEU A 90 6.49 -11.98 -0.13
CA LEU A 90 5.21 -12.69 -0.06
C LEU A 90 5.37 -14.06 0.62
N ARG A 91 6.44 -14.77 0.29
CA ARG A 91 6.73 -16.07 0.91
C ARG A 91 6.98 -15.93 2.41
N GLN A 92 7.72 -14.92 2.82
CA GLN A 92 7.97 -14.64 4.24
C GLN A 92 6.68 -14.30 4.98
N ILE A 93 5.82 -13.50 4.36
CA ILE A 93 4.51 -13.16 4.95
C ILE A 93 3.68 -14.45 5.17
N GLU A 94 3.64 -15.32 4.16
CA GLU A 94 2.87 -16.56 4.27
C GLU A 94 3.43 -17.54 5.30
N GLN A 95 4.73 -17.54 5.51
CA GLN A 95 5.39 -18.39 6.50
C GLN A 95 5.34 -17.83 7.91
N ASP A 96 5.01 -16.55 8.06
CA ASP A 96 4.91 -15.91 9.37
C ASP A 96 3.58 -16.30 10.02
N GLY A 97 3.63 -17.20 10.99
CA GLY A 97 2.44 -17.71 11.68
C GLY A 97 1.69 -16.65 12.49
N THR A 98 2.24 -15.45 12.65
CA THR A 98 1.55 -14.35 13.34
C THR A 98 0.73 -13.47 12.39
N LEU A 99 0.81 -13.69 11.08
CA LEU A 99 0.11 -12.93 10.06
C LEU A 99 -1.04 -13.77 9.47
N THR A 100 -2.13 -13.89 10.23
CA THR A 100 -3.23 -14.81 9.90
C THR A 100 -4.53 -14.13 9.52
N SER A 101 -4.59 -12.79 9.55
CA SER A 101 -5.83 -12.06 9.28
C SER A 101 -6.28 -12.19 7.82
N ALA A 102 -7.58 -12.03 7.61
CA ALA A 102 -8.15 -11.99 6.26
C ALA A 102 -7.58 -10.81 5.45
N GLU A 103 -7.26 -9.71 6.11
CA GLU A 103 -6.70 -8.52 5.47
C GLU A 103 -5.29 -8.80 4.91
N VAL A 104 -4.46 -9.53 5.63
CA VAL A 104 -3.14 -9.93 5.12
C VAL A 104 -3.30 -10.87 3.92
N THR A 105 -4.22 -11.83 4.00
CA THR A 105 -4.51 -12.73 2.87
C THR A 105 -4.96 -11.93 1.65
N TYR A 106 -5.86 -10.96 1.84
CA TYR A 106 -6.32 -10.09 0.77
C TYR A 106 -5.15 -9.31 0.14
N LEU A 107 -4.25 -8.76 0.98
CA LEU A 107 -3.08 -8.05 0.49
C LEU A 107 -2.20 -8.92 -0.40
N VAL A 108 -1.90 -10.14 0.05
CA VAL A 108 -1.10 -11.10 -0.72
C VAL A 108 -1.77 -11.43 -2.05
N ASP A 109 -3.06 -11.72 -2.01
CA ASP A 109 -3.82 -12.06 -3.23
C ASP A 109 -3.89 -10.88 -4.20
N PHE A 110 -4.04 -9.66 -3.68
CA PHE A 110 -4.03 -8.45 -4.50
C PHE A 110 -2.71 -8.32 -5.27
N ILE A 111 -1.59 -8.51 -4.60
CA ILE A 111 -0.27 -8.40 -5.23
C ILE A 111 -0.08 -9.50 -6.27
N ARG A 112 -0.45 -10.74 -5.94
CA ARG A 112 -0.29 -11.87 -6.85
C ARG A 112 -1.16 -11.77 -8.09
N SER A 113 -2.34 -11.18 -7.96
CA SER A 113 -3.29 -11.04 -9.06
C SER A 113 -3.11 -9.76 -9.87
N SER A 114 -2.02 -9.02 -9.65
CA SER A 114 -1.75 -7.77 -10.33
C SER A 114 -0.95 -7.99 -11.60
N PRO A 115 -1.58 -7.94 -12.80
CA PRO A 115 -0.87 -8.23 -14.05
C PRO A 115 0.13 -7.14 -14.44
N ARG A 116 -0.12 -5.90 -14.02
CA ARG A 116 0.77 -4.78 -14.30
C ARG A 116 1.84 -4.58 -13.22
N GLY A 117 1.72 -5.29 -12.10
CA GLY A 117 2.54 -5.09 -10.93
C GLY A 117 1.96 -4.02 -10.00
N VAL A 118 2.49 -3.98 -8.79
CA VAL A 118 2.09 -3.02 -7.76
C VAL A 118 3.18 -2.00 -7.54
N ASN A 119 2.79 -0.80 -7.11
CA ASN A 119 3.76 0.24 -6.77
C ASN A 119 4.31 -0.02 -5.37
N LEU A 120 5.62 -0.29 -5.30
CA LEU A 120 6.35 -0.48 -4.05
C LEU A 120 7.46 0.57 -3.86
N ARG A 121 7.44 1.63 -4.66
CA ARG A 121 8.48 2.67 -4.61
C ARG A 121 8.36 3.51 -3.36
N ARG A 122 9.45 3.59 -2.61
CA ARG A 122 9.55 4.40 -1.40
C ARG A 122 10.00 5.81 -1.72
N PRO A 123 9.68 6.81 -0.86
CA PRO A 123 10.25 8.14 -0.97
C PRO A 123 11.77 8.09 -0.86
N ALA A 124 12.45 9.02 -1.52
CA ALA A 124 13.90 9.13 -1.43
C ALA A 124 14.31 9.51 -0.01
N LYS A 125 15.39 8.88 0.52
CA LYS A 125 15.90 9.17 1.87
C LYS A 125 16.17 10.65 2.10
N ARG A 126 16.66 11.34 1.07
CA ARG A 126 16.97 12.78 1.15
C ARG A 126 15.72 13.61 1.47
N LEU A 127 14.58 13.26 0.87
CA LEU A 127 13.31 13.95 1.14
C LEU A 127 12.82 13.69 2.56
N GLU A 128 13.01 12.48 3.06
CA GLU A 128 12.65 12.13 4.44
C GLU A 128 13.50 12.94 5.43
N LEU A 129 14.78 13.09 5.19
CA LEU A 129 15.68 13.89 6.05
C LEU A 129 15.31 15.36 6.06
N VAL A 130 14.99 15.94 4.90
CA VAL A 130 14.55 17.33 4.80
C VAL A 130 13.25 17.55 5.56
N SER A 131 12.31 16.62 5.46
CA SER A 131 11.04 16.69 6.20
C SER A 131 11.23 16.59 7.71
N ALA A 132 12.23 15.84 8.17
CA ALA A 132 12.54 15.69 9.59
C ALA A 132 13.17 16.95 10.19
N ASP A 133 13.86 17.74 9.38
CA ASP A 133 14.53 18.99 9.80
C ASP A 133 13.58 20.18 9.87
N ASP A 134 12.44 20.10 9.26
CA ASP A 134 11.40 21.13 9.29
C ASP A 134 10.54 21.03 10.56
#